data_6a6aa7d56ea6e8cd2c7aab63b3e83e68
#
_entry.id   6a6aa7d56ea6e8cd2c7aab63b3e83e68
#
_cell.length_a   1.000
_cell.length_b   1.000
_cell.length_c   1.000
_cell.angle_alpha   90.00
_cell.angle_beta   90.00
_cell.angle_gamma   90.00
#
_symmetry.space_group_name_H-M   'P 1'
#
loop_
_entity.id
_entity.type
_entity.pdbx_description
1 polymer ?
#
loop_
_entity_poly.entity_id
_entity_poly.type
_entity_poly.pdbx_seq_one_letter_code
_entity_poly.pdbx_strand_id
1 'polypeptide(L)'
;MSSERRNEIAERGYCIVKGLFSKDLLQACRDDILAYKATAERLIANEGGYTIPDFIQWQALSRVAALREDRALHEILGKDIFNEQPYRFCAHNDIGINRIVGWHKDRLNGPYAAYQTTPIWSKVGEEAHEIVKVLIYLEDHPGGKDGLSVVPGSHLRQDMGGTHAAIQLPTELGDVVIFDQRITHCGMGRQVPEPRILVSFGFGKENVFTDEFERGTAARQKAQNLTR
;
A
#
# COMPACT_ATOMS: atom_id res chain seq x y z
N MET A 1 17.43 10.49 -18.02
CA MET A 1 16.28 11.39 -17.75
C MET A 1 15.41 10.67 -16.73
N SER A 2 14.95 11.36 -15.67
CA SER A 2 14.01 10.77 -14.70
C SER A 2 12.70 10.44 -15.41
N SER A 3 12.07 9.32 -15.05
CA SER A 3 10.74 9.00 -15.58
C SER A 3 9.69 9.98 -15.04
N GLU A 4 8.60 10.17 -15.77
CA GLU A 4 7.49 11.03 -15.35
C GLU A 4 6.92 10.56 -13.99
N ARG A 5 6.74 9.24 -13.79
CA ARG A 5 6.23 8.69 -12.53
C ARG A 5 7.16 8.94 -11.34
N ARG A 6 8.48 8.88 -11.55
CA ARG A 6 9.45 9.22 -10.50
C ARG A 6 9.31 10.68 -10.09
N ASN A 7 9.14 11.58 -11.04
CA ASN A 7 8.91 13.00 -10.76
C ASN A 7 7.58 13.20 -10.00
N GLU A 8 6.51 12.53 -10.40
CA GLU A 8 5.23 12.59 -9.67
C GLU A 8 5.38 12.13 -8.21
N ILE A 9 6.07 11.02 -7.96
CA ILE A 9 6.32 10.56 -6.58
C ILE A 9 7.22 11.55 -5.84
N ALA A 10 8.27 12.09 -6.46
CA ALA A 10 9.14 13.05 -5.82
C ALA A 10 8.44 14.37 -5.45
N GLU A 11 7.51 14.83 -6.27
CA GLU A 11 6.80 16.10 -6.07
C GLU A 11 5.52 15.94 -5.26
N ARG A 12 4.71 14.93 -5.59
CA ARG A 12 3.36 14.73 -5.04
C ARG A 12 3.29 13.65 -3.98
N GLY A 13 4.25 12.70 -3.97
CA GLY A 13 4.28 11.54 -3.10
C GLY A 13 3.52 10.34 -3.64
N TYR A 14 2.95 10.39 -4.85
CA TYR A 14 2.22 9.29 -5.47
C TYR A 14 2.18 9.41 -7.00
N CYS A 15 1.92 8.28 -7.66
CA CYS A 15 1.51 8.21 -9.07
C CYS A 15 0.41 7.16 -9.26
N ILE A 16 -0.30 7.23 -10.38
CA ILE A 16 -1.33 6.25 -10.78
C ILE A 16 -0.91 5.61 -12.10
N VAL A 17 -0.78 4.30 -12.09
CA VAL A 17 -0.53 3.49 -13.29
C VAL A 17 -1.87 3.00 -13.80
N LYS A 18 -2.27 3.48 -14.97
CA LYS A 18 -3.56 3.15 -15.56
C LYS A 18 -3.54 1.78 -16.22
N GLY A 19 -4.58 0.97 -15.94
CA GLY A 19 -4.85 -0.28 -16.63
C GLY A 19 -3.73 -1.32 -16.58
N LEU A 20 -2.96 -1.38 -15.47
CA LEU A 20 -1.84 -2.31 -15.33
C LEU A 20 -2.31 -3.76 -15.34
N PHE A 21 -3.40 -4.05 -14.65
CA PHE A 21 -3.98 -5.38 -14.56
C PHE A 21 -5.27 -5.49 -15.39
N SER A 22 -5.52 -6.67 -15.95
CA SER A 22 -6.79 -6.90 -16.63
C SER A 22 -7.95 -6.95 -15.64
N LYS A 23 -9.12 -6.45 -16.07
CA LYS A 23 -10.33 -6.45 -15.24
C LYS A 23 -10.75 -7.86 -14.83
N ASP A 24 -10.64 -8.83 -15.76
CA ASP A 24 -10.97 -10.24 -15.49
C ASP A 24 -10.09 -10.86 -14.39
N LEU A 25 -8.77 -10.57 -14.43
CA LEU A 25 -7.86 -11.03 -13.39
C LEU A 25 -8.24 -10.45 -12.02
N LEU A 26 -8.51 -9.15 -11.95
CA LEU A 26 -8.87 -8.52 -10.68
C LEU A 26 -10.25 -8.94 -10.19
N GLN A 27 -11.19 -9.20 -11.08
CA GLN A 27 -12.48 -9.79 -10.69
C GLN A 27 -12.29 -11.18 -10.08
N ALA A 28 -11.47 -12.03 -10.70
CA ALA A 28 -11.15 -13.34 -10.14
C ALA A 28 -10.42 -13.25 -8.78
N CYS A 29 -9.54 -12.26 -8.60
CA CYS A 29 -8.93 -11.98 -7.29
C CYS A 29 -9.98 -11.56 -6.25
N ARG A 30 -10.94 -10.74 -6.64
CA ARG A 30 -12.05 -10.31 -5.78
C ARG A 30 -12.87 -11.52 -5.31
N ASP A 31 -13.21 -12.41 -6.23
CA ASP A 31 -13.97 -13.62 -5.92
C ASP A 31 -13.22 -14.53 -4.94
N ASP A 32 -11.92 -14.74 -5.14
CA ASP A 32 -11.06 -15.50 -4.21
C ASP A 32 -11.06 -14.87 -2.80
N ILE A 33 -10.95 -13.55 -2.70
CA ILE A 33 -10.95 -12.84 -1.42
C ILE A 33 -12.29 -12.98 -0.70
N LEU A 34 -13.41 -12.83 -1.43
CA LEU A 34 -14.74 -12.96 -0.85
C LEU A 34 -15.03 -14.40 -0.42
N ALA A 35 -14.60 -15.39 -1.20
CA ALA A 35 -14.68 -16.80 -0.83
C ALA A 35 -13.84 -17.10 0.43
N TYR A 36 -12.60 -16.61 0.48
CA TYR A 36 -11.74 -16.74 1.66
C TYR A 36 -12.38 -16.08 2.88
N LYS A 37 -12.92 -14.84 2.75
CA LYS A 37 -13.61 -14.16 3.85
C LYS A 37 -14.74 -14.97 4.45
N ALA A 38 -15.50 -15.69 3.63
CA ALA A 38 -16.65 -16.49 4.08
C ALA A 38 -16.26 -17.68 4.97
N THR A 39 -15.03 -18.17 4.83
CA THR A 39 -14.52 -19.38 5.53
C THR A 39 -13.30 -19.12 6.39
N ALA A 40 -12.78 -17.86 6.40
CA ALA A 40 -11.51 -17.57 6.99
C ALA A 40 -11.51 -17.67 8.51
N GLU A 41 -10.54 -18.40 9.03
CA GLU A 41 -10.19 -18.39 10.44
C GLU A 41 -9.45 -17.12 10.88
N ARG A 42 -8.96 -16.32 9.90
CA ARG A 42 -8.04 -15.21 10.15
C ARG A 42 -8.48 -13.91 9.50
N LEU A 43 -9.43 -13.25 10.17
CA LEU A 43 -9.86 -11.90 9.87
C LEU A 43 -9.64 -11.02 11.10
N ILE A 44 -8.97 -9.89 10.92
CA ILE A 44 -8.88 -8.86 11.96
C ILE A 44 -10.01 -7.88 11.73
N ALA A 45 -10.95 -7.80 12.69
CA ALA A 45 -12.00 -6.80 12.66
C ALA A 45 -11.40 -5.39 12.85
N ASN A 46 -11.86 -4.45 12.05
CA ASN A 46 -11.47 -3.03 12.10
C ASN A 46 -12.74 -2.18 12.03
N GLU A 47 -12.58 -0.87 12.20
CA GLU A 47 -13.67 0.05 11.95
C GLU A 47 -14.17 -0.10 10.51
N GLY A 48 -15.45 -0.33 10.35
CA GLY A 48 -16.14 -0.49 9.08
C GLY A 48 -15.92 -1.82 8.34
N GLY A 49 -14.94 -2.64 8.74
CA GLY A 49 -14.65 -3.85 7.96
C GLY A 49 -13.59 -4.76 8.56
N TYR A 50 -12.76 -5.33 7.69
CA TYR A 50 -11.78 -6.37 8.06
C TYR A 50 -10.43 -6.15 7.39
N THR A 51 -9.38 -6.72 7.98
CA THR A 51 -8.07 -6.92 7.35
C THR A 51 -7.75 -8.41 7.31
N ILE A 52 -7.25 -8.87 6.17
CA ILE A 52 -6.54 -10.15 6.04
C ILE A 52 -5.05 -9.80 6.04
N PRO A 53 -4.35 -9.95 7.17
CA PRO A 53 -2.93 -9.63 7.25
C PRO A 53 -2.10 -10.76 6.66
N ASP A 54 -0.93 -10.41 6.12
CA ASP A 54 0.06 -11.38 5.63
C ASP A 54 -0.55 -12.46 4.72
N PHE A 55 -1.35 -12.00 3.77
CA PHE A 55 -2.21 -12.87 2.97
C PHE A 55 -1.44 -13.75 1.98
N ILE A 56 -0.20 -13.44 1.67
CA ILE A 56 0.62 -14.22 0.72
C ILE A 56 0.92 -15.64 1.21
N GLN A 57 0.79 -15.91 2.50
CA GLN A 57 0.97 -17.25 3.07
C GLN A 57 -0.24 -18.18 2.85
N TRP A 58 -1.39 -17.65 2.39
CA TRP A 58 -2.61 -18.41 2.24
C TRP A 58 -2.77 -18.97 0.83
N GLN A 59 -2.77 -20.27 0.69
CA GLN A 59 -2.93 -20.94 -0.62
C GLN A 59 -4.21 -20.51 -1.35
N ALA A 60 -5.30 -20.29 -0.62
CA ALA A 60 -6.57 -19.84 -1.19
C ALA A 60 -6.47 -18.43 -1.83
N LEU A 61 -5.44 -17.63 -1.49
CA LEU A 61 -5.18 -16.30 -2.03
C LEU A 61 -3.95 -16.25 -2.95
N SER A 62 -3.50 -17.40 -3.45
CA SER A 62 -2.29 -17.47 -4.28
C SER A 62 -2.37 -16.64 -5.56
N ARG A 63 -3.56 -16.51 -6.19
CA ARG A 63 -3.76 -15.62 -7.34
C ARG A 63 -3.56 -14.16 -6.97
N VAL A 64 -4.09 -13.74 -5.81
CA VAL A 64 -3.91 -12.38 -5.30
C VAL A 64 -2.45 -12.13 -4.95
N ALA A 65 -1.79 -13.11 -4.33
CA ALA A 65 -0.36 -13.03 -4.00
C ALA A 65 0.52 -12.93 -5.25
N ALA A 66 0.14 -13.55 -6.37
CA ALA A 66 0.88 -13.49 -7.62
C ALA A 66 0.91 -12.09 -8.27
N LEU A 67 -0.03 -11.20 -7.92
CA LEU A 67 -0.02 -9.81 -8.44
C LEU A 67 1.27 -9.07 -8.09
N ARG A 68 1.90 -9.39 -6.96
CA ARG A 68 3.17 -8.75 -6.56
C ARG A 68 4.35 -9.13 -7.47
N GLU A 69 4.28 -10.29 -8.15
CA GLU A 69 5.34 -10.81 -9.02
C GLU A 69 5.08 -10.45 -10.50
N ASP A 70 4.05 -9.64 -10.77
CA ASP A 70 3.71 -9.27 -12.14
C ASP A 70 4.86 -8.55 -12.83
N ARG A 71 5.18 -8.99 -14.05
CA ARG A 71 6.32 -8.48 -14.80
C ARG A 71 6.19 -6.99 -15.12
N ALA A 72 5.00 -6.53 -15.51
CA ALA A 72 4.80 -5.13 -15.88
C ALA A 72 4.88 -4.24 -14.63
N LEU A 73 4.40 -4.72 -13.46
CA LEU A 73 4.60 -4.03 -12.19
C LEU A 73 6.09 -3.90 -11.87
N HIS A 74 6.86 -4.97 -11.99
CA HIS A 74 8.31 -4.93 -11.73
C HIS A 74 9.09 -4.06 -12.73
N GLU A 75 8.67 -3.99 -14.00
CA GLU A 75 9.26 -3.07 -14.97
C GLU A 75 9.06 -1.60 -14.54
N ILE A 76 7.87 -1.26 -14.04
CA ILE A 76 7.58 0.08 -13.52
C ILE A 76 8.35 0.36 -12.23
N LEU A 77 8.31 -0.56 -11.27
CA LEU A 77 9.06 -0.39 -10.02
C LEU A 77 10.55 -0.21 -10.28
N GLY A 78 11.16 -1.06 -11.08
CA GLY A 78 12.59 -1.01 -11.37
C GLY A 78 13.01 0.26 -12.10
N LYS A 79 12.35 0.55 -13.23
CA LYS A 79 12.75 1.66 -14.09
C LYS A 79 12.24 3.01 -13.59
N ASP A 80 10.94 3.07 -13.30
CA ASP A 80 10.27 4.34 -13.09
C ASP A 80 10.33 4.80 -11.62
N ILE A 81 10.32 3.88 -10.67
CA ILE A 81 10.28 4.22 -9.24
C ILE A 81 11.68 4.19 -8.64
N PHE A 82 12.37 3.07 -8.73
CA PHE A 82 13.68 2.87 -8.09
C PHE A 82 14.88 3.23 -8.98
N ASN A 83 14.65 3.70 -10.22
CA ASN A 83 15.72 4.17 -11.13
C ASN A 83 16.85 3.15 -11.30
N GLU A 84 16.46 1.91 -11.59
CA GLU A 84 17.38 0.77 -11.79
C GLU A 84 18.24 0.41 -10.56
N GLN A 85 17.95 1.01 -9.40
CA GLN A 85 18.59 0.64 -8.14
C GLN A 85 18.00 -0.65 -7.58
N PRO A 86 18.77 -1.46 -6.87
CA PRO A 86 18.26 -2.66 -6.20
C PRO A 86 17.12 -2.33 -5.23
N TYR A 87 16.03 -3.07 -5.34
CA TYR A 87 14.86 -2.96 -4.48
C TYR A 87 14.30 -4.35 -4.18
N ARG A 88 13.49 -4.44 -3.14
CA ARG A 88 12.86 -5.70 -2.76
C ARG A 88 11.46 -5.49 -2.18
N PHE A 89 10.70 -6.58 -2.14
CA PHE A 89 9.45 -6.66 -1.40
C PHE A 89 9.73 -6.62 0.11
N CYS A 90 9.06 -5.72 0.84
CA CYS A 90 9.30 -5.46 2.28
C CYS A 90 8.41 -6.31 3.19
N ALA A 91 7.96 -7.48 2.76
CA ALA A 91 7.06 -8.37 3.50
C ALA A 91 5.72 -7.74 3.95
N HIS A 92 5.47 -6.47 3.69
CA HIS A 92 4.19 -5.83 3.98
C HIS A 92 3.16 -6.22 2.92
N ASN A 93 2.13 -6.95 3.35
CA ASN A 93 1.05 -7.38 2.48
C ASN A 93 -0.24 -7.55 3.30
N ASP A 94 -1.24 -6.74 2.96
CA ASP A 94 -2.54 -6.76 3.61
C ASP A 94 -3.66 -6.66 2.58
N ILE A 95 -4.80 -7.30 2.85
CA ILE A 95 -6.05 -7.03 2.15
C ILE A 95 -6.99 -6.33 3.12
N GLY A 96 -7.46 -5.14 2.76
CA GLY A 96 -8.50 -4.41 3.47
C GLY A 96 -9.87 -4.62 2.82
N ILE A 97 -10.87 -4.99 3.59
CA ILE A 97 -12.26 -5.15 3.13
C ILE A 97 -13.11 -4.15 3.91
N ASN A 98 -13.61 -3.11 3.27
CA ASN A 98 -14.38 -2.00 3.87
C ASN A 98 -13.69 -1.31 5.06
N ARG A 99 -12.40 -1.53 5.25
CA ARG A 99 -11.65 -0.94 6.35
C ARG A 99 -11.66 0.58 6.27
N ILE A 100 -12.04 1.23 7.36
CA ILE A 100 -11.90 2.67 7.56
C ILE A 100 -10.56 2.93 8.24
N VAL A 101 -9.78 3.84 7.68
CA VAL A 101 -8.51 4.28 8.25
C VAL A 101 -8.47 5.80 8.19
N GLY A 102 -8.40 6.44 9.35
CA GLY A 102 -8.28 7.89 9.46
C GLY A 102 -6.96 8.42 8.90
N TRP A 103 -6.80 9.74 8.91
CA TRP A 103 -5.59 10.39 8.43
C TRP A 103 -4.34 9.91 9.18
N HIS A 104 -3.34 9.43 8.45
CA HIS A 104 -2.09 8.92 9.01
C HIS A 104 -0.94 8.92 7.99
N LYS A 105 0.25 8.66 8.50
CA LYS A 105 1.44 8.25 7.73
C LYS A 105 1.83 6.85 8.22
N ASP A 106 2.08 5.94 7.29
CA ASP A 106 2.24 4.51 7.61
C ASP A 106 3.33 4.20 8.64
N ARG A 107 4.45 4.90 8.57
CA ARG A 107 5.64 4.60 9.37
C ARG A 107 5.63 5.15 10.80
N LEU A 108 4.69 6.00 11.16
CA LEU A 108 4.73 6.72 12.44
C LEU A 108 3.99 6.01 13.58
N ASN A 109 3.35 4.88 13.32
CA ASN A 109 2.43 4.24 14.26
C ASN A 109 2.81 2.79 14.60
N GLY A 110 2.44 2.39 15.82
CA GLY A 110 2.47 1.02 16.27
C GLY A 110 3.85 0.36 16.25
N PRO A 111 3.95 -0.92 15.89
CA PRO A 111 5.20 -1.67 15.91
C PRO A 111 6.32 -1.07 15.05
N TYR A 112 5.98 -0.36 13.97
CA TYR A 112 6.98 0.28 13.11
C TYR A 112 7.83 1.33 13.85
N ALA A 113 7.22 2.11 14.73
CA ALA A 113 7.91 3.14 15.49
C ALA A 113 9.01 2.56 16.38
N ALA A 114 8.79 1.37 16.94
CA ALA A 114 9.77 0.71 17.83
C ALA A 114 11.04 0.24 17.09
N TYR A 115 10.93 -0.02 15.77
CA TYR A 115 12.06 -0.47 14.94
C TYR A 115 12.67 0.64 14.10
N GLN A 116 12.08 1.83 14.12
CA GLN A 116 12.57 2.98 13.37
C GLN A 116 13.60 3.74 14.19
N THR A 117 14.88 3.36 14.07
CA THR A 117 16.00 4.05 14.73
C THR A 117 16.55 5.20 13.88
N THR A 118 16.40 5.11 12.56
CA THR A 118 16.82 6.12 11.60
C THR A 118 15.66 7.07 11.26
N PRO A 119 15.81 8.40 11.49
CA PRO A 119 14.75 9.34 11.13
C PRO A 119 14.45 9.31 9.63
N ILE A 120 13.20 9.00 9.26
CA ILE A 120 12.79 8.74 7.86
C ILE A 120 12.86 9.96 6.93
N TRP A 121 13.05 11.16 7.46
CA TRP A 121 13.32 12.39 6.68
C TRP A 121 14.80 12.73 6.58
N SER A 122 15.66 11.97 7.26
CA SER A 122 17.11 12.11 7.17
C SER A 122 17.68 11.25 6.05
N LYS A 123 18.87 11.58 5.60
CA LYS A 123 19.70 10.70 4.77
C LYS A 123 20.72 9.99 5.64
N VAL A 124 21.09 8.78 5.28
CA VAL A 124 22.20 8.03 5.84
C VAL A 124 23.24 7.89 4.75
N GLY A 125 24.32 8.64 4.82
CA GLY A 125 25.21 8.81 3.69
C GLY A 125 24.48 9.48 2.53
N GLU A 126 24.45 8.82 1.36
CA GLU A 126 23.67 9.24 0.20
C GLU A 126 22.26 8.62 0.14
N GLU A 127 21.95 7.69 1.07
CA GLU A 127 20.69 6.97 1.07
C GLU A 127 19.57 7.81 1.66
N ALA A 128 18.39 7.71 1.04
CA ALA A 128 17.15 8.30 1.52
C ALA A 128 16.08 7.21 1.71
N HIS A 129 15.05 7.55 2.48
CA HIS A 129 13.86 6.70 2.56
C HIS A 129 13.21 6.61 1.19
N GLU A 130 13.29 5.44 0.58
CA GLU A 130 12.64 5.12 -0.68
C GLU A 130 11.84 3.81 -0.50
N ILE A 131 10.71 3.92 0.21
CA ILE A 131 9.78 2.83 0.40
C ILE A 131 8.43 3.28 -0.12
N VAL A 132 7.85 2.49 -1.01
CA VAL A 132 6.55 2.75 -1.60
C VAL A 132 5.54 1.68 -1.24
N LYS A 133 4.28 2.06 -1.22
CA LYS A 133 3.16 1.12 -1.25
C LYS A 133 2.56 1.07 -2.64
N VAL A 134 2.26 -0.14 -3.06
CA VAL A 134 1.49 -0.48 -4.25
C VAL A 134 0.10 -0.86 -3.79
N LEU A 135 -0.91 -0.10 -4.22
CA LEU A 135 -2.30 -0.32 -3.89
C LEU A 135 -3.09 -0.71 -5.14
N ILE A 136 -3.85 -1.78 -5.03
CA ILE A 136 -4.72 -2.31 -6.09
C ILE A 136 -6.13 -2.39 -5.53
N TYR A 137 -7.03 -1.53 -6.03
CA TYR A 137 -8.45 -1.61 -5.74
C TYR A 137 -9.12 -2.63 -6.67
N LEU A 138 -10.05 -3.40 -6.13
CA LEU A 138 -10.78 -4.41 -6.88
C LEU A 138 -12.18 -3.93 -7.28
N GLU A 139 -12.32 -2.62 -7.43
CA GLU A 139 -13.51 -1.92 -7.93
C GLU A 139 -13.12 -0.51 -8.45
N ASP A 140 -14.08 0.12 -9.15
CA ASP A 140 -13.93 1.50 -9.63
C ASP A 140 -14.19 2.53 -8.51
N HIS A 141 -13.42 3.62 -8.51
CA HIS A 141 -13.61 4.79 -7.65
C HIS A 141 -13.77 6.06 -8.50
N PRO A 142 -14.92 6.25 -9.16
CA PRO A 142 -15.15 7.40 -10.03
C PRO A 142 -15.06 8.70 -9.22
N GLY A 143 -14.28 9.65 -9.71
CA GLY A 143 -14.00 10.90 -8.99
C GLY A 143 -13.26 10.71 -7.66
N GLY A 144 -12.73 9.52 -7.39
CA GLY A 144 -12.01 9.17 -6.15
C GLY A 144 -12.92 8.82 -4.97
N LYS A 145 -14.24 8.81 -5.17
CA LYS A 145 -15.21 8.54 -4.09
C LYS A 145 -14.96 7.15 -3.48
N ASP A 146 -14.94 7.08 -2.16
CA ASP A 146 -14.69 5.88 -1.37
C ASP A 146 -13.30 5.21 -1.59
N GLY A 147 -12.43 5.83 -2.39
CA GLY A 147 -11.06 5.41 -2.64
C GLY A 147 -10.04 5.96 -1.65
N LEU A 148 -8.81 6.11 -2.10
CA LEU A 148 -7.73 6.71 -1.34
C LEU A 148 -7.79 8.23 -1.40
N SER A 149 -7.72 8.89 -0.24
CA SER A 149 -7.46 10.32 -0.15
C SER A 149 -6.02 10.56 0.30
N VAL A 150 -5.35 11.50 -0.33
CA VAL A 150 -3.96 11.86 -0.03
C VAL A 150 -3.79 13.37 0.11
N VAL A 151 -2.78 13.80 0.86
CA VAL A 151 -2.32 15.18 0.89
C VAL A 151 -1.06 15.28 0.03
N PRO A 152 -1.13 15.79 -1.20
CA PRO A 152 0.02 15.86 -2.11
C PRO A 152 1.19 16.63 -1.48
N GLY A 153 2.42 16.13 -1.66
CA GLY A 153 3.62 16.73 -1.13
C GLY A 153 3.87 16.54 0.37
N SER A 154 2.91 15.95 1.11
CA SER A 154 3.06 15.74 2.55
C SER A 154 4.15 14.73 2.94
N HIS A 155 4.61 13.91 1.99
CA HIS A 155 5.74 12.99 2.19
C HIS A 155 7.09 13.71 2.40
N LEU A 156 7.17 14.96 2.02
CA LEU A 156 8.36 15.83 2.24
C LEU A 156 8.37 16.50 3.62
N ARG A 157 7.32 16.31 4.42
CA ARG A 157 7.10 17.00 5.70
C ARG A 157 6.94 16.01 6.84
N GLN A 158 7.44 16.38 8.02
CA GLN A 158 7.28 15.57 9.24
C GLN A 158 5.86 15.64 9.80
N ASP A 159 5.20 16.78 9.66
CA ASP A 159 3.81 16.97 10.08
C ASP A 159 2.82 16.26 9.12
N MET A 160 1.58 16.21 9.51
CA MET A 160 0.51 15.59 8.71
C MET A 160 0.17 16.41 7.46
N GLY A 161 0.65 17.64 7.35
CA GLY A 161 0.18 18.59 6.34
C GLY A 161 -1.26 19.04 6.60
N GLY A 162 -1.74 19.98 5.82
CA GLY A 162 -3.13 20.45 5.91
C GLY A 162 -4.07 19.49 5.20
N THR A 163 -4.87 18.72 5.94
CA THR A 163 -5.84 17.78 5.35
C THR A 163 -6.94 18.47 4.52
N HIS A 164 -7.08 19.78 4.65
CA HIS A 164 -7.95 20.59 3.78
C HIS A 164 -7.47 20.64 2.32
N ALA A 165 -6.19 20.37 2.07
CA ALA A 165 -5.60 20.27 0.73
C ALA A 165 -5.62 18.84 0.17
N ALA A 166 -6.33 17.94 0.84
CA ALA A 166 -6.41 16.55 0.40
C ALA A 166 -7.22 16.41 -0.89
N ILE A 167 -6.80 15.46 -1.70
CA ILE A 167 -7.52 15.06 -2.91
C ILE A 167 -7.89 13.59 -2.81
N GLN A 168 -9.01 13.24 -3.42
CA GLN A 168 -9.42 11.86 -3.63
C GLN A 168 -8.86 11.37 -4.97
N LEU A 169 -8.24 10.18 -4.97
CA LEU A 169 -7.62 9.64 -6.18
C LEU A 169 -8.64 8.83 -7.00
N PRO A 170 -9.00 9.29 -8.20
CA PRO A 170 -9.88 8.53 -9.07
C PRO A 170 -9.13 7.32 -9.66
N THR A 171 -9.67 6.12 -9.45
CA THR A 171 -9.14 4.88 -9.98
C THR A 171 -10.24 4.06 -10.65
N GLU A 172 -9.86 3.33 -11.68
CA GLU A 172 -10.68 2.32 -12.33
C GLU A 172 -10.12 0.92 -12.00
N LEU A 173 -10.96 -0.09 -12.10
CA LEU A 173 -10.54 -1.48 -11.96
C LEU A 173 -9.45 -1.81 -13.00
N GLY A 174 -8.27 -2.16 -12.53
CA GLY A 174 -7.06 -2.33 -13.34
C GLY A 174 -5.96 -1.32 -13.04
N ASP A 175 -6.32 -0.17 -12.43
CA ASP A 175 -5.35 0.85 -12.03
C ASP A 175 -4.58 0.45 -10.77
N VAL A 176 -3.36 0.95 -10.69
CA VAL A 176 -2.49 0.78 -9.51
C VAL A 176 -2.06 2.13 -8.99
N VAL A 177 -2.24 2.37 -7.70
CA VAL A 177 -1.68 3.56 -7.02
C VAL A 177 -0.36 3.18 -6.37
N ILE A 178 0.71 3.91 -6.68
CA ILE A 178 2.01 3.77 -6.02
C ILE A 178 2.28 5.05 -5.25
N PHE A 179 2.56 4.94 -3.95
CA PHE A 179 2.82 6.12 -3.14
C PHE A 179 3.96 5.93 -2.12
N ASP A 180 4.66 7.02 -1.81
CA ASP A 180 5.66 7.07 -0.74
C ASP A 180 4.97 6.87 0.62
N GLN A 181 5.45 5.93 1.43
CA GLN A 181 4.87 5.62 2.73
C GLN A 181 4.75 6.81 3.70
N ARG A 182 5.53 7.85 3.47
CA ARG A 182 5.50 9.09 4.28
C ARG A 182 4.36 10.02 3.91
N ILE A 183 3.59 9.75 2.85
CA ILE A 183 2.46 10.61 2.47
C ILE A 183 1.34 10.52 3.51
N THR A 184 0.74 11.64 3.84
CA THR A 184 -0.48 11.67 4.65
C THR A 184 -1.65 11.21 3.81
N HIS A 185 -2.33 10.16 4.27
CA HIS A 185 -3.43 9.58 3.54
C HIS A 185 -4.52 9.03 4.47
N CYS A 186 -5.68 8.79 3.92
CA CYS A 186 -6.76 8.07 4.60
C CYS A 186 -7.54 7.20 3.61
N GLY A 187 -8.23 6.19 4.16
CA GLY A 187 -9.13 5.33 3.41
C GLY A 187 -10.49 5.29 4.09
N MET A 188 -11.52 5.81 3.43
CA MET A 188 -12.88 5.76 3.94
C MET A 188 -13.55 4.44 3.55
N GLY A 189 -14.35 3.88 4.43
CA GLY A 189 -15.16 2.71 4.13
C GLY A 189 -16.27 3.04 3.13
N ARG A 190 -16.74 2.04 2.41
CA ARG A 190 -17.82 2.18 1.43
C ARG A 190 -19.17 1.86 2.07
N GLN A 191 -20.12 2.77 1.96
CA GLN A 191 -21.50 2.59 2.47
C GLN A 191 -22.45 2.05 1.38
N VAL A 192 -22.02 1.00 0.68
CA VAL A 192 -22.82 0.36 -0.38
C VAL A 192 -22.83 -1.15 -0.18
N PRO A 193 -23.78 -1.89 -0.80
CA PRO A 193 -23.89 -3.34 -0.63
C PRO A 193 -22.61 -4.10 -0.95
N GLU A 194 -21.85 -3.59 -1.95
CA GLU A 194 -20.60 -4.20 -2.36
C GLU A 194 -19.40 -3.66 -1.58
N PRO A 195 -18.57 -4.53 -0.99
CA PRO A 195 -17.44 -4.09 -0.20
C PRO A 195 -16.34 -3.45 -1.09
N ARG A 196 -15.72 -2.41 -0.56
CA ARG A 196 -14.45 -1.92 -1.06
C ARG A 196 -13.34 -2.89 -0.68
N ILE A 197 -12.58 -3.37 -1.67
CA ILE A 197 -11.47 -4.29 -1.44
C ILE A 197 -10.18 -3.67 -1.95
N LEU A 198 -9.21 -3.58 -1.05
CA LEU A 198 -7.89 -3.03 -1.32
C LEU A 198 -6.83 -4.09 -1.04
N VAL A 199 -6.02 -4.41 -2.04
CA VAL A 199 -4.80 -5.22 -1.90
C VAL A 199 -3.61 -4.27 -1.80
N SER A 200 -2.72 -4.48 -0.84
CA SER A 200 -1.55 -3.64 -0.66
C SER A 200 -0.26 -4.44 -0.52
N PHE A 201 0.81 -3.95 -1.17
CA PHE A 201 2.18 -4.47 -1.06
C PHE A 201 3.14 -3.34 -0.72
N GLY A 202 4.20 -3.65 0.00
CA GLY A 202 5.30 -2.72 0.26
C GLY A 202 6.56 -3.12 -0.50
N PHE A 203 7.20 -2.16 -1.18
CA PHE A 203 8.50 -2.33 -1.81
C PHE A 203 9.43 -1.21 -1.37
N GLY A 204 10.71 -1.52 -1.19
CA GLY A 204 11.70 -0.55 -0.76
C GLY A 204 13.05 -0.77 -1.43
N LYS A 205 13.79 0.32 -1.63
CA LYS A 205 15.18 0.27 -2.02
C LYS A 205 15.99 -0.51 -0.98
N GLU A 206 16.97 -1.30 -1.41
CA GLU A 206 17.83 -2.04 -0.50
C GLU A 206 18.73 -1.10 0.31
N ASN A 207 18.27 -0.74 1.51
CA ASN A 207 18.97 0.14 2.44
C ASN A 207 18.46 -0.01 3.88
N VAL A 208 19.06 0.71 4.82
CA VAL A 208 18.73 0.66 6.25
C VAL A 208 17.25 0.98 6.55
N PHE A 209 16.62 1.85 5.78
CA PHE A 209 15.20 2.21 5.99
C PHE A 209 14.28 1.04 5.68
N THR A 210 14.59 0.29 4.63
CA THR A 210 13.85 -0.93 4.25
C THR A 210 14.07 -2.04 5.27
N ASP A 211 15.31 -2.22 5.76
CA ASP A 211 15.62 -3.21 6.82
C ASP A 211 14.84 -2.93 8.11
N GLU A 212 14.76 -1.67 8.53
CA GLU A 212 13.98 -1.25 9.69
C GLU A 212 12.48 -1.47 9.48
N PHE A 213 11.98 -1.18 8.28
CA PHE A 213 10.59 -1.39 7.94
C PHE A 213 10.20 -2.87 7.93
N GLU A 214 11.04 -3.74 7.39
CA GLU A 214 10.82 -5.20 7.41
C GLU A 214 10.77 -5.75 8.83
N ARG A 215 11.67 -5.31 9.71
CA ARG A 215 11.64 -5.69 11.12
C ARG A 215 10.33 -5.27 11.80
N GLY A 216 9.86 -4.05 11.54
CA GLY A 216 8.58 -3.56 12.04
C GLY A 216 7.39 -4.36 11.48
N THR A 217 7.43 -4.72 10.19
CA THR A 217 6.41 -5.56 9.55
C THR A 217 6.36 -6.95 10.20
N ALA A 218 7.51 -7.60 10.37
CA ALA A 218 7.59 -8.92 11.00
C ALA A 218 7.08 -8.89 12.45
N ALA A 219 7.42 -7.84 13.22
CA ALA A 219 6.94 -7.67 14.59
C ALA A 219 5.41 -7.48 14.62
N ARG A 220 4.85 -6.69 13.70
CA ARG A 220 3.39 -6.52 13.57
C ARG A 220 2.69 -7.83 13.25
N GLN A 221 3.19 -8.56 12.26
CA GLN A 221 2.63 -9.86 11.87
C GLN A 221 2.67 -10.85 13.02
N LYS A 222 3.78 -10.91 13.77
CA LYS A 222 3.91 -11.74 14.97
C LYS A 222 2.88 -11.35 16.03
N ALA A 223 2.70 -10.06 16.31
CA ALA A 223 1.72 -9.59 17.29
C ALA A 223 0.28 -9.94 16.86
N GLN A 224 -0.04 -9.80 15.59
CA GLN A 224 -1.34 -10.19 15.04
C GLN A 224 -1.58 -11.70 15.06
N ASN A 225 -0.51 -12.51 15.09
CA ASN A 225 -0.59 -13.96 15.21
C ASN A 225 -0.73 -14.44 16.66
N LEU A 226 -0.25 -13.65 17.63
CA LEU A 226 -0.28 -13.98 19.03
C LEU A 226 -1.57 -13.56 19.76
N THR A 227 -2.38 -12.68 19.14
CA THR A 227 -3.67 -12.23 19.69
C THR A 227 -4.84 -13.17 19.37
N ARG A 228 -4.58 -14.47 19.36
CA ARG A 228 -5.58 -15.54 19.19
C ARG A 228 -5.92 -16.25 20.48
#